data_7dcb6a77a84e68c7e36300f43bd6fd00
#
_entry.id   7dcb6a77a84e68c7e36300f43bd6fd00
#
_cell.length_a   1.000
_cell.length_b   1.000
_cell.length_c   1.000
_cell.angle_alpha   90.00
_cell.angle_beta   90.00
_cell.angle_gamma   90.00
#
_symmetry.space_group_name_H-M   'P 1'
#
loop_
_entity.id
_entity.type
_entity.pdbx_description
1 polymer ?
#
loop_
_entity_poly.entity_id
_entity_poly.type
_entity_poly.pdbx_seq_one_letter_code
_entity_poly.pdbx_strand_id
1 'polypeptide(L)'
;LLVISTIIDFTVGQKLYKCQESKNKKRWLLLSMFSNLGILAVFKYYGFFVESFAPLASIFGGNIDYLHLNIILPVGISFYTFQTMSYTIDIYRGRLTPTKKFIDFAVFVSFFPQLVAGPIERATNLLPQIVKRPMPSKSQIEKGLVLIITGLFKKVMIGDAAGRIVDHIFLQPDIYKSPELLAALMLFSIQIYADFSGYTSIARGTAKLLGIELMKHFEQPYLSQNITEFWRRWHISLSSLLKDYLYISLGGN
;
A
#
# COMPACT_ATOMS: atom_id res chain seq x y z
N LEU A 1 -3.81 4.11 16.09
CA LEU A 1 -4.58 3.32 15.11
C LEU A 1 -3.85 2.06 14.69
N LEU A 2 -2.61 2.15 14.19
CA LEU A 2 -1.81 1.00 13.78
C LEU A 2 -1.76 -0.08 14.88
N VAL A 3 -1.48 0.28 16.12
CA VAL A 3 -1.43 -0.66 17.26
C VAL A 3 -2.79 -1.34 17.48
N ILE A 4 -3.89 -0.58 17.41
CA ILE A 4 -5.25 -1.12 17.60
C ILE A 4 -5.57 -2.14 16.50
N SER A 5 -5.35 -1.78 15.23
CA SER A 5 -5.53 -2.70 14.10
C SER A 5 -4.66 -3.96 14.25
N THR A 6 -3.39 -3.79 14.66
CA THR A 6 -2.47 -4.91 14.91
C THR A 6 -2.99 -5.87 15.98
N ILE A 7 -3.51 -5.35 17.11
CA ILE A 7 -4.07 -6.18 18.20
C ILE A 7 -5.30 -6.93 17.70
N ILE A 8 -6.22 -6.26 17.00
CA ILE A 8 -7.42 -6.87 16.44
C ILE A 8 -7.05 -8.04 15.53
N ASP A 9 -6.20 -7.80 14.53
CA ASP A 9 -5.88 -8.80 13.51
C ASP A 9 -5.02 -9.94 14.06
N PHE A 10 -4.13 -9.67 15.01
CA PHE A 10 -3.43 -10.72 15.73
C PHE A 10 -4.39 -11.65 16.49
N THR A 11 -5.31 -11.06 17.26
CA THR A 11 -6.29 -11.85 18.04
C THR A 11 -7.26 -12.61 17.16
N VAL A 12 -7.76 -11.97 16.10
CA VAL A 12 -8.62 -12.61 15.10
C VAL A 12 -7.88 -13.74 14.41
N GLY A 13 -6.63 -13.55 13.98
CA GLY A 13 -5.83 -14.60 13.35
C GLY A 13 -5.66 -15.84 14.22
N GLN A 14 -5.40 -15.65 15.52
CA GLN A 14 -5.32 -16.77 16.48
C GLN A 14 -6.66 -17.51 16.64
N LYS A 15 -7.77 -16.76 16.77
CA LYS A 15 -9.11 -17.34 16.91
C LYS A 15 -9.55 -18.08 15.65
N LEU A 16 -9.28 -17.49 14.49
CA LEU A 16 -9.61 -18.03 13.17
C LEU A 16 -8.89 -19.37 12.93
N TYR A 17 -7.63 -19.47 13.30
CA TYR A 17 -6.84 -20.70 13.18
C TYR A 17 -7.33 -21.82 14.08
N LYS A 18 -7.69 -21.50 15.34
CA LYS A 18 -8.18 -22.48 16.32
C LYS A 18 -9.61 -22.95 16.04
N CYS A 19 -10.38 -22.19 15.28
CA CYS A 19 -11.78 -22.48 15.00
C CYS A 19 -11.90 -23.61 13.98
N GLN A 20 -12.71 -24.64 14.26
CA GLN A 20 -12.97 -25.73 13.31
C GLN A 20 -14.24 -25.50 12.48
N GLU A 21 -15.23 -24.83 13.04
CA GLU A 21 -16.50 -24.57 12.37
C GLU A 21 -16.39 -23.48 11.30
N SER A 22 -16.80 -23.80 10.08
CA SER A 22 -16.78 -22.88 8.94
C SER A 22 -17.56 -21.59 9.18
N LYS A 23 -18.73 -21.67 9.85
CA LYS A 23 -19.57 -20.51 10.16
C LYS A 23 -18.86 -19.53 11.11
N ASN A 24 -18.18 -20.04 12.13
CA ASN A 24 -17.44 -19.22 13.07
C ASN A 24 -16.16 -18.65 12.46
N LYS A 25 -15.46 -19.39 11.59
CA LYS A 25 -14.34 -18.86 10.80
C LYS A 25 -14.77 -17.64 9.96
N LYS A 26 -15.91 -17.72 9.26
CA LYS A 26 -16.42 -16.61 8.47
C LYS A 26 -16.76 -15.38 9.33
N ARG A 27 -17.32 -15.58 10.55
CA ARG A 27 -17.60 -14.47 11.48
C ARG A 27 -16.32 -13.74 11.91
N TRP A 28 -15.26 -14.47 12.26
CA TRP A 28 -13.98 -13.87 12.63
C TRP A 28 -13.34 -13.13 11.46
N LEU A 29 -13.38 -13.70 10.27
CA LEU A 29 -12.90 -13.01 9.06
C LEU A 29 -13.67 -11.71 8.83
N LEU A 30 -15.00 -11.75 8.87
CA LEU A 30 -15.84 -10.56 8.71
C LEU A 30 -15.53 -9.49 9.76
N LEU A 31 -15.29 -9.88 11.02
CA LEU A 31 -14.89 -8.94 12.08
C LEU A 31 -13.60 -8.20 11.71
N SER A 32 -12.56 -8.92 11.24
CA SER A 32 -11.33 -8.28 10.77
C SER A 32 -11.58 -7.35 9.58
N MET A 33 -12.33 -7.82 8.59
CA MET A 33 -12.64 -7.02 7.40
C MET A 33 -13.40 -5.73 7.77
N PHE A 34 -14.47 -5.84 8.57
CA PHE A 34 -15.24 -4.68 8.99
C PHE A 34 -14.46 -3.70 9.86
N SER A 35 -13.64 -4.18 10.79
CA SER A 35 -12.83 -3.29 11.62
C SER A 35 -11.77 -2.56 10.79
N ASN A 36 -11.06 -3.24 9.90
CA ASN A 36 -10.04 -2.63 9.05
C ASN A 36 -10.62 -1.66 8.03
N LEU A 37 -11.67 -2.07 7.31
CA LEU A 37 -12.35 -1.20 6.34
C LEU A 37 -13.09 -0.04 7.03
N GLY A 38 -13.65 -0.26 8.22
CA GLY A 38 -14.29 0.78 9.03
C GLY A 38 -13.29 1.84 9.47
N ILE A 39 -12.12 1.43 9.99
CA ILE A 39 -11.02 2.35 10.32
C ILE A 39 -10.59 3.13 9.06
N LEU A 40 -10.39 2.45 7.93
CA LEU A 40 -10.02 3.09 6.68
C LEU A 40 -11.09 4.08 6.20
N ALA A 41 -12.37 3.71 6.27
CA ALA A 41 -13.50 4.55 5.87
C ALA A 41 -13.55 5.83 6.73
N VAL A 42 -13.44 5.71 8.05
CA VAL A 42 -13.49 6.88 8.95
C VAL A 42 -12.27 7.78 8.74
N PHE A 43 -11.06 7.26 8.71
CA PHE A 43 -9.88 8.12 8.69
C PHE A 43 -9.48 8.63 7.31
N LYS A 44 -9.83 7.93 6.24
CA LYS A 44 -9.45 8.31 4.88
C LYS A 44 -10.61 8.88 4.07
N TYR A 45 -11.81 8.38 4.25
CA TYR A 45 -12.94 8.70 3.39
C TYR A 45 -14.08 9.45 4.10
N TYR A 46 -13.92 9.80 5.37
CA TYR A 46 -14.94 10.55 6.12
C TYR A 46 -15.32 11.86 5.42
N GLY A 47 -14.31 12.71 5.12
CA GLY A 47 -14.56 13.99 4.42
C GLY A 47 -15.25 13.78 3.06
N PHE A 48 -14.78 12.82 2.27
CA PHE A 48 -15.40 12.47 0.99
C PHE A 48 -16.88 12.10 1.15
N PHE A 49 -17.24 11.30 2.15
CA PHE A 49 -18.64 10.94 2.40
C PHE A 49 -19.45 12.15 2.85
N VAL A 50 -18.93 12.96 3.78
CA VAL A 50 -19.61 14.18 4.24
C VAL A 50 -19.90 15.11 3.06
N GLU A 51 -18.90 15.42 2.24
CA GLU A 51 -19.03 16.28 1.07
C GLU A 51 -19.99 15.68 0.01
N SER A 52 -19.94 14.37 -0.23
CA SER A 52 -20.81 13.70 -1.20
C SER A 52 -22.26 13.67 -0.76
N PHE A 53 -22.54 13.57 0.55
CA PHE A 53 -23.90 13.57 1.08
C PHE A 53 -24.42 14.97 1.42
N ALA A 54 -23.57 16.01 1.36
CA ALA A 54 -23.96 17.40 1.61
C ALA A 54 -25.16 17.87 0.76
N PRO A 55 -25.15 17.68 -0.57
CA PRO A 55 -26.28 18.11 -1.41
C PRO A 55 -27.58 17.38 -1.06
N LEU A 56 -27.47 16.11 -0.69
CA LEU A 56 -28.64 15.33 -0.31
C LEU A 56 -29.23 15.79 1.02
N ALA A 57 -28.40 16.08 2.01
CA ALA A 57 -28.83 16.58 3.32
C ALA A 57 -29.48 17.97 3.22
N SER A 58 -29.00 18.86 2.33
CA SER A 58 -29.57 20.18 2.11
C SER A 58 -30.99 20.11 1.54
N ILE A 59 -31.32 19.10 0.72
CA ILE A 59 -32.71 18.90 0.21
C ILE A 59 -33.67 18.61 1.35
N PHE A 60 -33.22 17.95 2.43
CA PHE A 60 -34.03 17.66 3.61
C PHE A 60 -33.91 18.70 4.72
N GLY A 61 -33.33 19.89 4.43
CA GLY A 61 -33.16 20.99 5.39
C GLY A 61 -32.05 20.75 6.43
N GLY A 62 -31.20 19.75 6.22
CA GLY A 62 -30.07 19.47 7.10
C GLY A 62 -28.90 20.40 6.83
N ASN A 63 -28.34 21.02 7.88
CA ASN A 63 -27.05 21.73 7.81
C ASN A 63 -25.95 20.76 8.26
N ILE A 64 -24.97 20.47 7.39
CA ILE A 64 -23.87 19.54 7.67
C ILE A 64 -22.55 20.22 7.98
N ASP A 65 -22.52 21.55 8.14
CA ASP A 65 -21.29 22.29 8.48
C ASP A 65 -20.65 21.79 9.77
N TYR A 66 -21.45 21.26 10.70
CA TYR A 66 -20.96 20.65 11.96
C TYR A 66 -20.23 19.30 11.77
N LEU A 67 -20.35 18.65 10.59
CA LEU A 67 -19.76 17.33 10.32
C LEU A 67 -18.36 17.43 9.69
N HIS A 68 -17.88 18.63 9.37
CA HIS A 68 -16.51 18.81 8.86
C HIS A 68 -15.48 18.63 9.98
N LEU A 69 -15.01 17.38 10.11
CA LEU A 69 -13.93 17.04 11.04
C LEU A 69 -12.57 17.05 10.31
N ASN A 70 -11.61 17.81 10.84
CA ASN A 70 -10.23 17.74 10.37
C ASN A 70 -9.54 16.48 10.91
N ILE A 71 -9.80 15.34 10.26
CA ILE A 71 -9.21 14.05 10.64
C ILE A 71 -7.80 13.97 10.06
N ILE A 72 -6.80 13.95 10.95
CA ILE A 72 -5.41 13.73 10.54
C ILE A 72 -5.27 12.30 9.99
N LEU A 73 -4.92 12.19 8.71
CA LEU A 73 -4.73 10.91 8.05
C LEU A 73 -3.46 10.20 8.58
N PRO A 74 -3.58 9.04 9.21
CA PRO A 74 -2.41 8.30 9.66
C PRO A 74 -1.57 7.82 8.48
N VAL A 75 -0.25 8.03 8.60
CA VAL A 75 0.70 7.62 7.56
C VAL A 75 0.59 6.11 7.31
N GLY A 76 0.48 5.71 6.04
CA GLY A 76 0.46 4.32 5.64
C GLY A 76 -0.85 3.56 5.93
N ILE A 77 -1.95 4.23 6.34
CA ILE A 77 -3.19 3.55 6.74
C ILE A 77 -3.69 2.53 5.69
N SER A 78 -3.67 2.88 4.42
CA SER A 78 -4.09 1.98 3.36
C SER A 78 -3.16 0.76 3.23
N PHE A 79 -1.85 0.97 3.39
CA PHE A 79 -0.84 -0.09 3.27
C PHE A 79 -0.99 -1.13 4.38
N TYR A 80 -0.98 -0.70 5.64
CA TYR A 80 -1.10 -1.66 6.74
C TYR A 80 -2.50 -2.29 6.81
N THR A 81 -3.57 -1.60 6.41
CA THR A 81 -4.91 -2.18 6.30
C THR A 81 -4.93 -3.34 5.31
N PHE A 82 -4.45 -3.15 4.08
CA PHE A 82 -4.41 -4.23 3.09
C PHE A 82 -3.47 -5.37 3.50
N GLN A 83 -2.37 -5.03 4.17
CA GLN A 83 -1.42 -6.00 4.68
C GLN A 83 -2.02 -6.90 5.76
N THR A 84 -2.69 -6.32 6.75
CA THR A 84 -3.33 -7.09 7.83
C THR A 84 -4.56 -7.86 7.35
N MET A 85 -5.34 -7.29 6.43
CA MET A 85 -6.44 -8.02 5.77
C MET A 85 -5.91 -9.24 5.00
N SER A 86 -4.80 -9.11 4.26
CA SER A 86 -4.19 -10.25 3.57
C SER A 86 -3.81 -11.37 4.53
N TYR A 87 -3.28 -11.04 5.71
CA TYR A 87 -2.93 -12.00 6.76
C TYR A 87 -4.15 -12.79 7.23
N THR A 88 -5.24 -12.12 7.59
CA THR A 88 -6.45 -12.80 8.07
C THR A 88 -7.14 -13.64 6.99
N ILE A 89 -7.15 -13.16 5.72
CA ILE A 89 -7.67 -13.91 4.58
C ILE A 89 -6.81 -15.15 4.29
N ASP A 90 -5.47 -15.04 4.35
CA ASP A 90 -4.58 -16.18 4.09
C ASP A 90 -4.69 -17.25 5.18
N ILE A 91 -4.91 -16.87 6.45
CA ILE A 91 -5.22 -17.82 7.52
C ILE A 91 -6.58 -18.49 7.28
N TYR A 92 -7.61 -17.72 6.89
CA TYR A 92 -8.92 -18.27 6.56
C TYR A 92 -8.86 -19.29 5.43
N ARG A 93 -8.05 -19.03 4.40
CA ARG A 93 -7.81 -19.93 3.26
C ARG A 93 -6.89 -21.09 3.57
N GLY A 94 -6.33 -21.18 4.78
CA GLY A 94 -5.37 -22.22 5.18
C GLY A 94 -3.98 -22.10 4.53
N ARG A 95 -3.67 -20.93 3.94
CA ARG A 95 -2.38 -20.65 3.29
C ARG A 95 -1.29 -20.21 4.26
N LEU A 96 -1.68 -19.75 5.44
CA LEU A 96 -0.78 -19.21 6.45
C LEU A 96 -1.15 -19.73 7.84
N THR A 97 -0.13 -20.13 8.61
CA THR A 97 -0.28 -20.37 10.05
C THR A 97 0.05 -19.08 10.81
N PRO A 98 -0.80 -18.64 11.78
CA PRO A 98 -0.55 -17.44 12.52
C PRO A 98 0.72 -17.55 13.37
N THR A 99 1.50 -16.46 13.46
CA THR A 99 2.62 -16.42 14.40
C THR A 99 2.12 -16.40 15.84
N LYS A 100 2.80 -17.12 16.73
CA LYS A 100 2.46 -17.17 18.15
C LYS A 100 2.90 -15.91 18.91
N LYS A 101 3.90 -15.19 18.40
CA LYS A 101 4.49 -14.02 19.06
C LYS A 101 3.87 -12.74 18.51
N PHE A 102 3.24 -11.96 19.39
CA PHE A 102 2.67 -10.65 19.04
C PHE A 102 3.72 -9.71 18.44
N ILE A 103 4.95 -9.71 18.98
CA ILE A 103 6.03 -8.85 18.51
C ILE A 103 6.38 -9.12 17.04
N ASP A 104 6.46 -10.39 16.62
CA ASP A 104 6.77 -10.73 15.22
C ASP A 104 5.68 -10.23 14.28
N PHE A 105 4.41 -10.30 14.71
CA PHE A 105 3.29 -9.75 13.95
C PHE A 105 3.29 -8.22 13.95
N ALA A 106 3.58 -7.58 15.08
CA ALA A 106 3.68 -6.13 15.17
C ALA A 106 4.81 -5.58 14.27
N VAL A 107 5.97 -6.25 14.23
CA VAL A 107 7.06 -5.91 13.32
C VAL A 107 6.63 -6.09 11.86
N PHE A 108 5.88 -7.15 11.54
CA PHE A 108 5.34 -7.36 10.19
C PHE A 108 4.44 -6.20 9.75
N VAL A 109 3.50 -5.77 10.60
CA VAL A 109 2.57 -4.68 10.27
C VAL A 109 3.27 -3.31 10.20
N SER A 110 4.24 -3.07 11.10
CA SER A 110 4.97 -1.80 11.20
C SER A 110 6.32 -1.80 10.48
N PHE A 111 6.56 -2.74 9.56
CA PHE A 111 7.85 -2.85 8.87
C PHE A 111 8.16 -1.58 8.09
N PHE A 112 8.97 -0.72 8.70
CA PHE A 112 9.16 0.66 8.27
C PHE A 112 9.62 0.85 6.82
N PRO A 113 10.43 -0.06 6.19
CA PRO A 113 10.85 0.17 4.82
C PRO A 113 9.70 0.23 3.82
N GLN A 114 8.59 -0.48 4.11
CA GLN A 114 7.43 -0.53 3.21
C GLN A 114 6.26 0.36 3.64
N LEU A 115 6.25 0.89 4.89
CA LEU A 115 5.06 1.44 5.54
C LEU A 115 4.43 2.63 4.79
N VAL A 116 5.22 3.45 4.11
CA VAL A 116 4.74 4.68 3.46
C VAL A 116 4.35 4.44 2.00
N ALA A 117 5.25 3.89 1.20
CA ALA A 117 5.06 3.68 -0.25
C ALA A 117 5.89 2.50 -0.79
N GLY A 118 6.31 1.59 0.07
CA GLY A 118 6.99 0.35 -0.33
C GLY A 118 6.05 -0.67 -0.97
N PRO A 119 6.57 -1.81 -1.44
CA PRO A 119 5.74 -2.89 -1.94
C PRO A 119 4.79 -3.40 -0.86
N ILE A 120 3.51 -3.61 -1.20
CA ILE A 120 2.54 -4.22 -0.28
C ILE A 120 2.85 -5.71 -0.19
N GLU A 121 3.60 -6.09 0.85
CA GLU A 121 4.02 -7.47 1.04
C GLU A 121 2.91 -8.32 1.65
N ARG A 122 2.81 -9.54 1.17
CA ARG A 122 1.90 -10.53 1.76
C ARG A 122 2.49 -11.13 3.02
N ALA A 123 1.62 -11.47 3.96
CA ALA A 123 2.03 -12.15 5.17
C ALA A 123 2.72 -13.48 4.91
N THR A 124 2.32 -14.19 3.87
CA THR A 124 2.95 -15.46 3.42
C THR A 124 4.41 -15.30 3.00
N ASN A 125 4.83 -14.12 2.55
CA ASN A 125 6.21 -13.84 2.13
C ASN A 125 7.04 -13.16 3.24
N LEU A 126 6.52 -12.08 3.83
CA LEU A 126 7.30 -11.26 4.76
C LEU A 126 7.37 -11.83 6.17
N LEU A 127 6.26 -12.35 6.71
CA LEU A 127 6.21 -12.83 8.10
C LEU A 127 7.20 -13.98 8.38
N PRO A 128 7.38 -15.00 7.51
CA PRO A 128 8.40 -16.02 7.72
C PRO A 128 9.82 -15.46 7.75
N GLN A 129 10.12 -14.43 6.97
CA GLN A 129 11.44 -13.78 6.97
C GLN A 129 11.68 -13.05 8.29
N ILE A 130 10.69 -12.32 8.80
CA ILE A 130 10.77 -11.64 10.11
C ILE A 130 10.99 -12.64 11.25
N VAL A 131 10.26 -13.75 11.24
CA VAL A 131 10.39 -14.80 12.27
C VAL A 131 11.77 -15.47 12.23
N LYS A 132 12.32 -15.72 11.03
CA LYS A 132 13.65 -16.32 10.84
C LYS A 132 14.81 -15.39 11.23
N ARG A 133 14.59 -14.07 11.21
CA ARG A 133 15.59 -13.03 11.51
C ARG A 133 16.92 -13.27 10.75
N PRO A 134 16.88 -13.30 9.42
CA PRO A 134 18.07 -13.60 8.63
C PRO A 134 19.13 -12.53 8.81
N MET A 135 20.39 -12.95 8.89
CA MET A 135 21.53 -12.04 8.79
C MET A 135 21.79 -11.72 7.32
N PRO A 136 22.02 -10.44 6.95
CA PRO A 136 22.28 -10.07 5.57
C PRO A 136 23.66 -10.63 5.11
N SER A 137 23.71 -11.24 3.94
CA SER A 137 24.96 -11.62 3.29
C SER A 137 25.66 -10.39 2.70
N LYS A 138 26.98 -10.48 2.46
CA LYS A 138 27.75 -9.42 1.81
C LYS A 138 27.12 -8.99 0.48
N SER A 139 26.68 -9.92 -0.36
CA SER A 139 25.99 -9.64 -1.63
C SER A 139 24.65 -8.93 -1.42
N GLN A 140 23.91 -9.22 -0.35
CA GLN A 140 22.67 -8.49 -0.04
C GLN A 140 22.95 -7.06 0.38
N ILE A 141 24.01 -6.83 1.18
CA ILE A 141 24.41 -5.49 1.59
C ILE A 141 24.82 -4.66 0.37
N GLU A 142 25.69 -5.19 -0.50
CA GLU A 142 26.12 -4.51 -1.73
C GLU A 142 24.94 -4.16 -2.63
N LYS A 143 24.06 -5.13 -2.92
CA LYS A 143 22.84 -4.90 -3.71
C LYS A 143 21.88 -3.93 -3.02
N GLY A 144 21.79 -3.97 -1.70
CA GLY A 144 20.97 -3.05 -0.92
C GLY A 144 21.45 -1.61 -1.08
N LEU A 145 22.75 -1.36 -0.94
CA LEU A 145 23.35 -0.03 -1.12
C LEU A 145 23.14 0.49 -2.55
N VAL A 146 23.37 -0.35 -3.57
CA VAL A 146 23.13 0.03 -4.97
C VAL A 146 21.67 0.42 -5.18
N LEU A 147 20.71 -0.32 -4.61
CA LEU A 147 19.28 0.01 -4.71
C LEU A 147 18.95 1.33 -4.01
N ILE A 148 19.53 1.62 -2.86
CA ILE A 148 19.32 2.90 -2.15
C ILE A 148 19.86 4.06 -2.98
N ILE A 149 21.10 3.97 -3.48
CA ILE A 149 21.74 5.02 -4.27
C ILE A 149 20.94 5.28 -5.57
N THR A 150 20.59 4.21 -6.29
CA THR A 150 19.79 4.34 -7.52
C THR A 150 18.38 4.85 -7.24
N GLY A 151 17.80 4.50 -6.11
CA GLY A 151 16.50 5.01 -5.65
C GLY A 151 16.56 6.51 -5.34
N LEU A 152 17.58 6.94 -4.59
CA LEU A 152 17.82 8.37 -4.29
C LEU A 152 18.05 9.17 -5.58
N PHE A 153 18.85 8.65 -6.52
CA PHE A 153 19.05 9.30 -7.81
C PHE A 153 17.72 9.51 -8.56
N LYS A 154 16.90 8.45 -8.66
CA LYS A 154 15.59 8.57 -9.31
C LYS A 154 14.70 9.58 -8.61
N LYS A 155 14.63 9.54 -7.26
CA LYS A 155 13.76 10.43 -6.48
C LYS A 155 14.21 11.87 -6.60
N VAL A 156 15.48 12.17 -6.26
CA VAL A 156 15.97 13.53 -6.11
C VAL A 156 16.31 14.18 -7.47
N MET A 157 17.03 13.43 -8.33
CA MET A 157 17.53 14.01 -9.58
C MET A 157 16.50 13.98 -10.71
N ILE A 158 15.56 13.04 -10.70
CA ILE A 158 14.55 12.93 -11.77
C ILE A 158 13.19 13.37 -11.25
N GLY A 159 12.66 12.70 -10.20
CA GLY A 159 11.32 12.94 -9.70
C GLY A 159 11.11 14.36 -9.18
N ASP A 160 11.92 14.80 -8.22
CA ASP A 160 11.80 16.14 -7.61
C ASP A 160 12.15 17.24 -8.62
N ALA A 161 13.11 17.01 -9.54
CA ALA A 161 13.45 17.97 -10.59
C ALA A 161 12.30 18.13 -11.59
N ALA A 162 11.72 17.03 -12.06
CA ALA A 162 10.55 17.04 -12.93
C ALA A 162 9.33 17.66 -12.23
N GLY A 163 9.12 17.33 -10.97
CA GLY A 163 8.01 17.85 -10.15
C GLY A 163 7.99 19.38 -10.08
N ARG A 164 9.13 20.00 -9.81
CA ARG A 164 9.23 21.47 -9.77
C ARG A 164 8.78 22.15 -11.07
N ILE A 165 9.08 21.54 -12.22
CA ILE A 165 8.67 22.08 -13.53
C ILE A 165 7.18 21.84 -13.75
N VAL A 166 6.72 20.64 -13.49
CA VAL A 166 5.31 20.24 -13.67
C VAL A 166 4.39 21.05 -12.78
N ASP A 167 4.74 21.17 -11.48
CA ASP A 167 3.94 21.93 -10.52
C ASP A 167 3.81 23.41 -10.93
N HIS A 168 4.91 24.02 -11.40
CA HIS A 168 4.88 25.38 -11.86
C HIS A 168 3.95 25.59 -13.07
N ILE A 169 3.96 24.67 -14.03
CA ILE A 169 3.11 24.75 -15.23
C ILE A 169 1.64 24.46 -14.89
N PHE A 170 1.38 23.45 -14.02
CA PHE A 170 0.01 23.06 -13.69
C PHE A 170 -0.69 23.98 -12.70
N LEU A 171 0.06 24.80 -11.92
CA LEU A 171 -0.51 25.84 -11.09
C LEU A 171 -1.11 27.01 -11.88
N GLN A 172 -0.63 27.26 -13.08
CA GLN A 172 -1.08 28.38 -13.94
C GLN A 172 -1.18 27.92 -15.40
N PRO A 173 -2.05 26.97 -15.74
CA PRO A 173 -2.10 26.37 -17.08
C PRO A 173 -2.49 27.38 -18.17
N ASP A 174 -3.23 28.43 -17.83
CA ASP A 174 -3.76 29.42 -18.79
C ASP A 174 -2.68 30.30 -19.43
N ILE A 175 -1.48 30.40 -18.81
CA ILE A 175 -0.37 31.21 -19.36
C ILE A 175 0.52 30.41 -20.31
N TYR A 176 0.35 29.07 -20.39
CA TYR A 176 1.17 28.20 -21.22
C TYR A 176 0.46 27.79 -22.51
N LYS A 177 1.25 27.61 -23.60
CA LYS A 177 0.72 27.13 -24.86
C LYS A 177 0.54 25.60 -24.85
N SER A 178 -0.30 25.09 -25.76
CA SER A 178 -0.59 23.65 -25.85
C SER A 178 0.65 22.74 -25.96
N PRO A 179 1.73 23.08 -26.70
CA PRO A 179 2.93 22.25 -26.72
C PRO A 179 3.64 22.16 -25.36
N GLU A 180 3.64 23.24 -24.56
CA GLU A 180 4.26 23.30 -23.24
C GLU A 180 3.45 22.46 -22.24
N LEU A 181 2.13 22.53 -22.30
CA LEU A 181 1.22 21.68 -21.50
C LEU A 181 1.40 20.20 -21.85
N LEU A 182 1.54 19.86 -23.13
CA LEU A 182 1.80 18.48 -23.55
C LEU A 182 3.16 17.97 -23.05
N ALA A 183 4.19 18.79 -23.12
CA ALA A 183 5.52 18.47 -22.59
C ALA A 183 5.47 18.28 -21.06
N ALA A 184 4.72 19.12 -20.34
CA ALA A 184 4.50 18.98 -18.90
C ALA A 184 3.77 17.68 -18.54
N LEU A 185 2.78 17.26 -19.35
CA LEU A 185 2.08 15.98 -19.15
C LEU A 185 3.01 14.77 -19.33
N MET A 186 3.89 14.80 -20.34
CA MET A 186 4.90 13.76 -20.51
C MET A 186 5.91 13.75 -19.34
N LEU A 187 6.35 14.93 -18.90
CA LEU A 187 7.26 15.07 -17.77
C LEU A 187 6.60 14.59 -16.46
N PHE A 188 5.31 14.85 -16.27
CA PHE A 188 4.52 14.34 -15.13
C PHE A 188 4.50 12.80 -15.11
N SER A 189 4.37 12.16 -16.26
CA SER A 189 4.46 10.69 -16.35
C SER A 189 5.84 10.17 -15.88
N ILE A 190 6.91 10.86 -16.25
CA ILE A 190 8.27 10.54 -15.79
C ILE A 190 8.42 10.79 -14.29
N GLN A 191 7.88 11.89 -13.79
CA GLN A 191 7.88 12.25 -12.36
C GLN A 191 7.24 11.16 -11.53
N ILE A 192 5.99 10.76 -11.85
CA ILE A 192 5.27 9.70 -11.10
C ILE A 192 6.08 8.41 -11.05
N TYR A 193 6.66 8.00 -12.18
CA TYR A 193 7.45 6.78 -12.21
C TYR A 193 8.76 6.91 -11.44
N ALA A 194 9.47 8.02 -11.58
CA ALA A 194 10.74 8.24 -10.90
C ALA A 194 10.55 8.31 -9.38
N ASP A 195 9.55 9.06 -8.90
CA ASP A 195 9.21 9.18 -7.50
C ASP A 195 8.88 7.82 -6.90
N PHE A 196 7.94 7.11 -7.47
CA PHE A 196 7.45 5.89 -6.89
C PHE A 196 8.47 4.73 -7.03
N SER A 197 9.11 4.58 -8.20
CA SER A 197 10.14 3.55 -8.39
C SER A 197 11.41 3.85 -7.57
N GLY A 198 11.73 5.12 -7.38
CA GLY A 198 12.83 5.58 -6.54
C GLY A 198 12.59 5.20 -5.09
N TYR A 199 11.44 5.57 -4.53
CA TYR A 199 11.04 5.20 -3.17
C TYR A 199 11.04 3.68 -2.96
N THR A 200 10.46 2.93 -3.91
CA THR A 200 10.45 1.47 -3.84
C THR A 200 11.84 0.86 -3.87
N SER A 201 12.77 1.43 -4.63
CA SER A 201 14.15 0.98 -4.66
C SER A 201 14.85 1.21 -3.31
N ILE A 202 14.62 2.37 -2.68
CA ILE A 202 15.14 2.67 -1.33
C ILE A 202 14.55 1.68 -0.31
N ALA A 203 13.25 1.46 -0.33
CA ALA A 203 12.58 0.53 0.58
C ALA A 203 13.13 -0.90 0.46
N ARG A 204 13.29 -1.41 -0.77
CA ARG A 204 13.88 -2.73 -1.03
C ARG A 204 15.34 -2.81 -0.65
N GLY A 205 16.09 -1.75 -0.90
CA GLY A 205 17.50 -1.65 -0.50
C GLY A 205 17.65 -1.70 1.01
N THR A 206 16.87 -0.90 1.74
CA THR A 206 16.86 -0.88 3.21
C THR A 206 16.46 -2.24 3.80
N ALA A 207 15.44 -2.90 3.24
CA ALA A 207 15.05 -4.24 3.65
C ALA A 207 16.19 -5.27 3.45
N LYS A 208 16.95 -5.17 2.33
CA LYS A 208 18.10 -6.03 2.07
C LYS A 208 19.23 -5.85 3.10
N LEU A 209 19.43 -4.62 3.59
CA LEU A 209 20.39 -4.39 4.69
C LEU A 209 19.98 -5.06 6.00
N LEU A 210 18.68 -5.37 6.14
CA LEU A 210 18.13 -6.14 7.26
C LEU A 210 18.03 -7.66 6.96
N GLY A 211 18.55 -8.11 5.81
CA GLY A 211 18.46 -9.50 5.38
C GLY A 211 17.10 -9.91 4.81
N ILE A 212 16.19 -8.95 4.61
CA ILE A 212 14.81 -9.19 4.15
C ILE A 212 14.69 -8.85 2.67
N GLU A 213 14.05 -9.75 1.91
CA GLU A 213 13.76 -9.54 0.49
C GLU A 213 12.31 -9.10 0.31
N LEU A 214 12.13 -7.89 -0.25
CA LEU A 214 10.82 -7.40 -0.67
C LEU A 214 10.61 -7.64 -2.17
N MET A 215 9.35 -7.86 -2.56
CA MET A 215 8.99 -8.07 -3.95
C MET A 215 9.29 -6.85 -4.83
N LYS A 216 9.41 -7.09 -6.14
CA LYS A 216 9.49 -6.00 -7.12
C LYS A 216 8.14 -5.29 -7.22
N HIS A 217 8.18 -3.97 -7.39
CA HIS A 217 7.00 -3.14 -7.54
C HIS A 217 6.80 -2.66 -8.97
N PHE A 218 7.91 -2.45 -9.68
CA PHE A 218 7.95 -2.01 -11.08
C PHE A 218 8.93 -2.86 -11.89
N GLU A 219 8.59 -3.10 -13.16
CA GLU A 219 9.43 -3.81 -14.13
C GLU A 219 9.39 -3.10 -15.50
N GLN A 220 10.01 -1.91 -15.56
CA GLN A 220 10.11 -1.09 -16.78
C GLN A 220 8.75 -0.91 -17.50
N PRO A 221 7.72 -0.35 -16.84
CA PRO A 221 6.35 -0.33 -17.36
C PRO A 221 6.20 0.47 -18.65
N TYR A 222 7.00 1.51 -18.86
CA TYR A 222 6.92 2.33 -20.07
C TYR A 222 7.50 1.68 -21.32
N LEU A 223 8.13 0.51 -21.21
CA LEU A 223 8.55 -0.32 -22.33
C LEU A 223 7.51 -1.37 -22.73
N SER A 224 6.29 -1.27 -22.20
CA SER A 224 5.19 -2.21 -22.49
C SER A 224 4.64 -1.96 -23.90
N GLN A 225 4.33 -3.05 -24.60
CA GLN A 225 3.77 -2.97 -25.96
C GLN A 225 2.24 -2.80 -25.97
N ASN A 226 1.58 -3.07 -24.85
CA ASN A 226 0.13 -2.96 -24.70
C ASN A 226 -0.25 -2.68 -23.25
N ILE A 227 -1.51 -2.27 -23.04
CA ILE A 227 -2.04 -1.89 -21.73
C ILE A 227 -2.06 -3.05 -20.71
N THR A 228 -2.27 -4.27 -21.19
CA THR A 228 -2.26 -5.46 -20.33
C THR A 228 -0.86 -5.72 -19.78
N GLU A 229 0.13 -5.61 -20.62
CA GLU A 229 1.54 -5.73 -20.24
C GLU A 229 1.94 -4.59 -19.29
N PHE A 230 1.49 -3.35 -19.59
CA PHE A 230 1.72 -2.21 -18.72
C PHE A 230 1.28 -2.50 -17.28
N TRP A 231 0.06 -2.93 -17.05
CA TRP A 231 -0.45 -3.25 -15.71
C TRP A 231 0.23 -4.45 -15.04
N ARG A 232 0.82 -5.36 -15.79
CA ARG A 232 1.66 -6.44 -15.25
C ARG A 232 3.02 -5.95 -14.76
N ARG A 233 3.50 -4.82 -15.27
CA ARG A 233 4.79 -4.21 -14.93
C ARG A 233 4.69 -3.01 -14.01
N TRP A 234 3.51 -2.40 -13.92
CA TRP A 234 3.19 -1.26 -13.07
C TRP A 234 2.55 -1.71 -11.76
N HIS A 235 3.05 -1.19 -10.62
CA HIS A 235 2.49 -1.41 -9.28
C HIS A 235 2.15 -2.89 -9.00
N ILE A 236 3.10 -3.80 -9.27
CA ILE A 236 2.90 -5.25 -9.29
C ILE A 236 2.32 -5.76 -7.98
N SER A 237 2.76 -5.22 -6.83
CA SER A 237 2.27 -5.67 -5.52
C SER A 237 0.77 -5.39 -5.34
N LEU A 238 0.29 -4.21 -5.72
CA LEU A 238 -1.13 -3.86 -5.63
C LEU A 238 -1.96 -4.64 -6.66
N SER A 239 -1.50 -4.71 -7.91
CA SER A 239 -2.20 -5.43 -8.98
C SER A 239 -2.38 -6.90 -8.64
N SER A 240 -1.33 -7.55 -8.12
CA SER A 240 -1.41 -8.95 -7.69
C SER A 240 -2.28 -9.13 -6.44
N LEU A 241 -2.26 -8.18 -5.50
CA LEU A 241 -3.11 -8.21 -4.31
C LEU A 241 -4.59 -8.12 -4.71
N LEU A 242 -4.96 -7.12 -5.51
CA LEU A 242 -6.34 -6.95 -5.98
C LEU A 242 -6.82 -8.17 -6.79
N LYS A 243 -5.95 -8.73 -7.64
CA LYS A 243 -6.27 -9.94 -8.38
C LYS A 243 -6.60 -11.10 -7.44
N ASP A 244 -5.73 -11.39 -6.47
CA ASP A 244 -5.83 -12.62 -5.67
C ASP A 244 -6.87 -12.52 -4.54
N TYR A 245 -7.09 -11.34 -3.98
CA TYR A 245 -7.99 -11.17 -2.84
C TYR A 245 -9.36 -10.60 -3.24
N LEU A 246 -9.45 -9.89 -4.36
CA LEU A 246 -10.71 -9.30 -4.80
C LEU A 246 -11.24 -9.98 -6.08
N TYR A 247 -10.51 -9.87 -7.20
CA TYR A 247 -10.99 -10.32 -8.51
C TYR A 247 -11.31 -11.83 -8.55
N ILE A 248 -10.38 -12.68 -8.12
CA ILE A 248 -10.60 -14.14 -8.08
C ILE A 248 -11.69 -14.50 -7.07
N SER A 249 -11.79 -13.78 -5.93
CA SER A 249 -12.83 -14.03 -4.91
C SER A 249 -14.24 -13.69 -5.37
N LEU A 250 -14.38 -12.79 -6.36
CA LEU A 250 -15.65 -12.40 -6.98
C LEU A 250 -16.02 -13.24 -8.23
N GLY A 251 -15.27 -14.32 -8.51
CA GLY A 251 -15.51 -15.20 -9.64
C GLY A 251 -14.69 -14.90 -10.90
N GLY A 252 -13.66 -14.05 -10.81
CA GLY A 252 -12.69 -13.82 -11.87
C GLY A 252 -11.74 -15.01 -12.08
N ASN A 253 -11.21 -15.16 -13.29
CA ASN A 253 -10.28 -16.22 -13.70
C ASN A 253 -8.82 -15.79 -13.60
#